data_eef769ab1ddec19b27354978119b3f7d
#
_entry.id   eef769ab1ddec19b27354978119b3f7d
#
_cell.length_a   1.000
_cell.length_b   1.000
_cell.length_c   1.000
_cell.angle_alpha   90.00
_cell.angle_beta   90.00
_cell.angle_gamma   90.00
#
_symmetry.space_group_name_H-M   'P 1'
#
loop_
_entity.id
_entity.type
_entity.pdbx_description
1 polymer ?
#
loop_
_entity_poly.entity_id
_entity_poly.type
_entity_poly.pdbx_seq_one_letter_code
_entity_poly.pdbx_strand_id
1 'polypeptide(L)'
;TGLSEQKSIFTGMICGTLFQSTLEVMDGFSSKWGFSIPDMAANIAGVSGFALQQHYWQDQRITLKVSSIPVTYSSDQIISESTSSTSSLSTRADQLFGANYFERFLKDYNAQTYWASLNVHSFLQKGNKWPAWLNIAVGYGAENMFGGFENRWSEEGQNFIADNVIYPRYRQFYIGLDVDLPKIKPKNPFLKTIFSIINIFKIPAPALEINTQGNVVFHLLR
;
A
#
# COMPACT_ATOMS: atom_id res chain seq x y z
N THR A 1 -19.06 18.26 -17.50
CA THR A 1 -18.99 17.28 -18.61
C THR A 1 -20.34 17.01 -19.28
N GLY A 2 -21.47 17.49 -18.75
CA GLY A 2 -22.82 17.26 -19.33
C GLY A 2 -23.35 15.83 -19.14
N LEU A 3 -22.67 14.93 -18.48
CA LEU A 3 -23.18 13.60 -18.13
C LEU A 3 -24.01 13.67 -16.83
N SER A 4 -25.06 12.86 -16.74
CA SER A 4 -25.71 12.62 -15.44
C SER A 4 -24.78 11.96 -14.45
N GLU A 5 -25.06 12.10 -13.16
CA GLU A 5 -24.23 11.52 -12.09
C GLU A 5 -24.00 10.01 -12.28
N GLN A 6 -25.06 9.25 -12.51
CA GLN A 6 -24.97 7.80 -12.74
C GLN A 6 -24.09 7.46 -13.97
N LYS A 7 -24.24 8.21 -15.07
CA LYS A 7 -23.40 8.02 -16.26
C LYS A 7 -21.94 8.36 -15.97
N SER A 8 -21.67 9.39 -15.16
CA SER A 8 -20.32 9.76 -14.78
C SER A 8 -19.66 8.68 -13.92
N ILE A 9 -20.38 8.11 -12.94
CA ILE A 9 -19.90 7.00 -12.12
C ILE A 9 -19.58 5.78 -12.99
N PHE A 10 -20.54 5.39 -13.86
CA PHE A 10 -20.37 4.23 -14.75
C PHE A 10 -19.20 4.41 -15.73
N THR A 11 -19.07 5.60 -16.32
CA THR A 11 -17.92 5.91 -17.18
C THR A 11 -16.62 5.83 -16.43
N GLY A 12 -16.55 6.35 -15.20
CA GLY A 12 -15.37 6.25 -14.34
C GLY A 12 -15.01 4.81 -14.01
N MET A 13 -16.01 3.96 -13.71
CA MET A 13 -15.80 2.53 -13.49
C MET A 13 -15.21 1.84 -14.72
N ILE A 14 -15.78 2.06 -15.89
CA ILE A 14 -15.29 1.47 -17.14
C ILE A 14 -13.84 1.91 -17.40
N CYS A 15 -13.57 3.22 -17.35
CA CYS A 15 -12.23 3.74 -17.61
C CYS A 15 -11.21 3.22 -16.60
N GLY A 16 -11.56 3.19 -15.30
CA GLY A 16 -10.69 2.66 -14.26
C GLY A 16 -10.41 1.16 -14.44
N THR A 17 -11.44 0.38 -14.72
CA THR A 17 -11.30 -1.08 -14.97
C THR A 17 -10.46 -1.33 -16.23
N LEU A 18 -10.72 -0.63 -17.33
CA LEU A 18 -9.95 -0.79 -18.56
C LEU A 18 -8.47 -0.44 -18.36
N PHE A 19 -8.19 0.66 -17.64
CA PHE A 19 -6.82 1.08 -17.35
C PHE A 19 -6.08 0.01 -16.54
N GLN A 20 -6.67 -0.46 -15.44
CA GLN A 20 -6.07 -1.49 -14.60
C GLN A 20 -5.91 -2.83 -15.34
N SER A 21 -6.94 -3.23 -16.12
CA SER A 21 -6.85 -4.44 -16.93
C SER A 21 -5.74 -4.38 -17.98
N THR A 22 -5.51 -3.18 -18.56
CA THR A 22 -4.41 -2.99 -19.51
C THR A 22 -3.05 -3.19 -18.83
N LEU A 23 -2.86 -2.63 -17.64
CA LEU A 23 -1.63 -2.81 -16.87
C LEU A 23 -1.41 -4.30 -16.53
N GLU A 24 -2.44 -4.99 -16.06
CA GLU A 24 -2.36 -6.41 -15.70
C GLU A 24 -2.03 -7.31 -16.90
N VAL A 25 -2.61 -6.98 -18.06
CA VAL A 25 -2.27 -7.70 -19.32
C VAL A 25 -0.82 -7.41 -19.72
N MET A 26 -0.33 -6.16 -19.56
CA MET A 26 1.08 -5.83 -19.82
C MET A 26 2.03 -6.56 -18.88
N ASP A 27 1.65 -6.71 -17.61
CA ASP A 27 2.42 -7.50 -16.63
C ASP A 27 2.47 -8.97 -17.02
N GLY A 28 1.41 -9.49 -17.65
CA GLY A 28 1.38 -10.84 -18.23
C GLY A 28 2.44 -11.10 -19.31
N PHE A 29 2.93 -10.06 -19.99
CA PHE A 29 4.03 -10.17 -20.95
C PHE A 29 5.42 -9.95 -20.30
N SER A 30 5.47 -9.60 -19.02
CA SER A 30 6.72 -9.38 -18.30
C SER A 30 7.31 -10.73 -17.84
N SER A 31 8.60 -10.91 -18.06
CA SER A 31 9.33 -12.08 -17.53
C SER A 31 9.48 -12.08 -16.01
N LYS A 32 9.20 -10.96 -15.34
CA LYS A 32 9.37 -10.76 -13.89
C LYS A 32 8.07 -10.82 -13.11
N TRP A 33 6.92 -10.45 -13.69
CA TRP A 33 5.66 -10.26 -12.97
C TRP A 33 4.62 -11.31 -13.35
N GLY A 34 4.10 -11.29 -14.51
CA GLY A 34 3.04 -12.20 -14.97
C GLY A 34 1.62 -11.71 -14.61
N PHE A 35 0.63 -12.23 -15.33
CA PHE A 35 -0.79 -11.94 -15.08
C PHE A 35 -1.26 -12.57 -13.77
N SER A 36 -1.94 -11.81 -12.93
CA SER A 36 -2.41 -12.23 -11.62
C SER A 36 -3.93 -12.05 -11.47
N ILE A 37 -4.66 -13.15 -11.35
CA ILE A 37 -6.12 -13.12 -11.09
C ILE A 37 -6.44 -12.41 -9.76
N PRO A 38 -5.70 -12.61 -8.64
CA PRO A 38 -5.91 -11.86 -7.41
C PRO A 38 -5.75 -10.36 -7.57
N ASP A 39 -4.77 -9.89 -8.37
CA ASP A 39 -4.53 -8.46 -8.58
C ASP A 39 -5.66 -7.85 -9.40
N MET A 40 -6.13 -8.55 -10.43
CA MET A 40 -7.32 -8.16 -11.18
C MET A 40 -8.56 -8.06 -10.26
N ALA A 41 -8.77 -9.03 -9.38
CA ALA A 41 -9.88 -9.00 -8.43
C ALA A 41 -9.77 -7.82 -7.45
N ALA A 42 -8.57 -7.51 -6.96
CA ALA A 42 -8.31 -6.36 -6.10
C ALA A 42 -8.58 -5.03 -6.83
N ASN A 43 -8.16 -4.92 -8.09
CA ASN A 43 -8.41 -3.76 -8.95
C ASN A 43 -9.91 -3.51 -9.16
N ILE A 44 -10.66 -4.57 -9.49
CA ILE A 44 -12.12 -4.49 -9.64
C ILE A 44 -12.79 -4.12 -8.31
N ALA A 45 -12.36 -4.69 -7.20
CA ALA A 45 -12.88 -4.37 -5.87
C ALA A 45 -12.64 -2.89 -5.52
N GLY A 46 -11.46 -2.35 -5.81
CA GLY A 46 -11.11 -0.95 -5.61
C GLY A 46 -12.00 0.00 -6.42
N VAL A 47 -12.14 -0.25 -7.72
CA VAL A 47 -13.00 0.56 -8.60
C VAL A 47 -14.46 0.47 -8.17
N SER A 48 -14.94 -0.72 -7.81
CA SER A 48 -16.31 -0.92 -7.33
C SER A 48 -16.56 -0.21 -6.00
N GLY A 49 -15.61 -0.30 -5.05
CA GLY A 49 -15.69 0.38 -3.76
C GLY A 49 -15.78 1.90 -3.90
N PHE A 50 -14.99 2.48 -4.82
CA PHE A 50 -15.11 3.90 -5.16
C PHE A 50 -16.49 4.25 -5.71
N ALA A 51 -16.98 3.49 -6.68
CA ALA A 51 -18.25 3.73 -7.33
C ALA A 51 -19.44 3.58 -6.38
N LEU A 52 -19.42 2.57 -5.51
CA LEU A 52 -20.44 2.35 -4.49
C LEU A 52 -20.51 3.53 -3.50
N GLN A 53 -19.38 4.01 -3.03
CA GLN A 53 -19.33 5.18 -2.16
C GLN A 53 -19.92 6.41 -2.87
N GLN A 54 -19.54 6.62 -4.12
CA GLN A 54 -20.07 7.76 -4.92
C GLN A 54 -21.57 7.63 -5.14
N HIS A 55 -22.05 6.43 -5.43
CA HIS A 55 -23.48 6.20 -5.68
C HIS A 55 -24.34 6.40 -4.41
N TYR A 56 -23.95 5.81 -3.28
CA TYR A 56 -24.77 5.85 -2.07
C TYR A 56 -24.55 7.09 -1.20
N TRP A 57 -23.32 7.62 -1.17
CA TRP A 57 -22.95 8.70 -0.24
C TRP A 57 -22.65 10.02 -0.97
N GLN A 58 -22.41 9.96 -2.27
CA GLN A 58 -21.94 11.12 -3.06
C GLN A 58 -20.67 11.75 -2.47
N ASP A 59 -19.94 10.96 -1.70
CA ASP A 59 -18.72 11.33 -1.00
C ASP A 59 -17.85 10.10 -0.78
N GLN A 60 -16.54 10.26 -0.81
CA GLN A 60 -15.59 9.21 -0.46
C GLN A 60 -15.33 9.28 1.04
N ARG A 61 -15.98 8.40 1.80
CA ARG A 61 -15.86 8.35 3.27
C ARG A 61 -14.76 7.42 3.74
N ILE A 62 -14.38 6.48 2.91
CA ILE A 62 -13.28 5.54 3.13
C ILE A 62 -12.30 5.72 1.98
N THR A 63 -11.07 6.13 2.26
CA THR A 63 -10.02 6.36 1.27
C THR A 63 -8.90 5.35 1.47
N LEU A 64 -8.53 4.65 0.40
CA LEU A 64 -7.35 3.80 0.41
C LEU A 64 -6.11 4.68 0.24
N LYS A 65 -5.12 4.48 1.11
CA LYS A 65 -3.88 5.24 1.14
C LYS A 65 -2.68 4.32 1.31
N VAL A 66 -1.51 4.83 0.99
CA VAL A 66 -0.23 4.13 1.19
C VAL A 66 0.73 5.01 1.96
N SER A 67 1.55 4.41 2.79
CA SER A 67 2.78 5.02 3.31
C SER A 67 3.96 4.11 3.03
N SER A 68 5.15 4.68 2.86
CA SER A 68 6.39 3.92 2.70
C SER A 68 7.45 4.52 3.61
N ILE A 69 8.01 3.70 4.48
CA ILE A 69 9.11 4.07 5.37
C ILE A 69 10.31 3.23 4.95
N PRO A 70 11.41 3.84 4.51
CA PRO A 70 12.58 3.12 4.04
C PRO A 70 13.10 2.12 5.07
N VAL A 71 13.37 0.89 4.62
CA VAL A 71 13.94 -0.19 5.43
C VAL A 71 15.38 -0.41 5.01
N THR A 72 16.25 -0.62 5.99
CA THR A 72 17.64 -1.04 5.76
C THR A 72 17.74 -2.55 5.97
N TYR A 73 18.23 -3.25 4.97
CA TYR A 73 18.39 -4.70 4.98
C TYR A 73 19.78 -5.12 5.40
N SER A 74 19.86 -6.25 6.11
CA SER A 74 21.14 -6.81 6.55
C SER A 74 22.03 -7.17 5.36
N SER A 75 23.31 -6.86 5.52
CA SER A 75 24.41 -7.28 4.62
C SER A 75 25.10 -8.55 5.10
N ASP A 76 24.60 -9.20 6.15
CA ASP A 76 25.15 -10.45 6.65
C ASP A 76 25.12 -11.52 5.56
N GLN A 77 26.19 -12.30 5.51
CA GLN A 77 26.35 -13.33 4.50
C GLN A 77 25.43 -14.52 4.76
N ILE A 78 24.64 -14.86 3.77
CA ILE A 78 23.82 -16.06 3.70
C ILE A 78 24.50 -17.01 2.73
N ILE A 79 24.89 -18.18 3.23
CA ILE A 79 25.59 -19.20 2.44
C ILE A 79 24.59 -20.02 1.64
N SER A 80 24.92 -20.34 0.40
CA SER A 80 24.12 -21.21 -0.47
C SER A 80 23.95 -22.61 0.14
N GLU A 81 22.78 -23.21 -0.10
CA GLU A 81 22.48 -24.59 0.35
C GLU A 81 23.40 -25.66 -0.26
N SER A 82 24.00 -25.39 -1.41
CA SER A 82 24.75 -26.39 -2.20
C SER A 82 26.22 -26.03 -2.43
N THR A 83 26.62 -24.80 -2.21
CA THR A 83 27.97 -24.31 -2.51
C THR A 83 28.45 -23.32 -1.44
N SER A 84 29.70 -22.86 -1.56
CA SER A 84 30.25 -21.80 -0.72
C SER A 84 29.90 -20.38 -1.22
N SER A 85 29.04 -20.25 -2.23
CA SER A 85 28.58 -18.96 -2.71
C SER A 85 27.79 -18.23 -1.62
N THR A 86 27.89 -16.90 -1.59
CA THR A 86 27.22 -16.07 -0.57
C THR A 86 26.32 -15.05 -1.21
N SER A 87 25.20 -14.75 -0.58
CA SER A 87 24.32 -13.63 -0.89
C SER A 87 23.96 -12.90 0.41
N SER A 88 23.05 -11.91 0.36
CA SER A 88 22.56 -11.21 1.56
C SER A 88 21.14 -10.72 1.34
N LEU A 89 20.44 -10.34 2.43
CA LEU A 89 19.13 -9.71 2.30
C LEU A 89 19.20 -8.37 1.58
N SER A 90 20.28 -7.62 1.72
CA SER A 90 20.50 -6.38 0.99
C SER A 90 20.60 -6.63 -0.50
N THR A 91 21.40 -7.61 -0.94
CA THR A 91 21.51 -8.03 -2.35
C THR A 91 20.15 -8.50 -2.89
N ARG A 92 19.46 -9.34 -2.11
CA ARG A 92 18.12 -9.82 -2.49
C ARG A 92 17.10 -8.67 -2.62
N ALA A 93 17.12 -7.70 -1.70
CA ALA A 93 16.26 -6.53 -1.76
C ALA A 93 16.54 -5.66 -3.01
N ASP A 94 17.82 -5.48 -3.38
CA ASP A 94 18.18 -4.76 -4.61
C ASP A 94 17.64 -5.46 -5.87
N GLN A 95 17.65 -6.77 -5.90
CA GLN A 95 17.10 -7.56 -7.01
C GLN A 95 15.58 -7.44 -7.11
N LEU A 96 14.88 -7.48 -5.96
CA LEU A 96 13.42 -7.43 -5.91
C LEU A 96 12.88 -6.02 -6.09
N PHE A 97 13.44 -5.06 -5.36
CA PHE A 97 12.86 -3.73 -5.17
C PHE A 97 13.64 -2.62 -5.88
N GLY A 98 14.82 -2.96 -6.42
CA GLY A 98 15.73 -2.00 -7.02
C GLY A 98 16.72 -1.40 -6.02
N ALA A 99 17.84 -0.89 -6.56
CA ALA A 99 18.93 -0.35 -5.75
C ALA A 99 18.77 1.13 -5.38
N ASN A 100 17.86 1.85 -6.06
CA ASN A 100 17.67 3.27 -5.81
C ASN A 100 16.41 3.55 -4.96
N TYR A 101 16.40 4.71 -4.30
CA TYR A 101 15.31 5.13 -3.41
C TYR A 101 13.94 5.15 -4.09
N PHE A 102 13.85 5.64 -5.32
CA PHE A 102 12.58 5.79 -6.02
C PHE A 102 11.96 4.44 -6.40
N GLU A 103 12.78 3.49 -6.86
CA GLU A 103 12.32 2.14 -7.13
C GLU A 103 11.85 1.45 -5.85
N ARG A 104 12.64 1.54 -4.76
CA ARG A 104 12.26 0.97 -3.47
C ARG A 104 10.97 1.57 -2.93
N PHE A 105 10.79 2.89 -3.05
CA PHE A 105 9.54 3.54 -2.65
C PHE A 105 8.31 2.93 -3.34
N LEU A 106 8.43 2.57 -4.62
CA LEU A 106 7.33 2.01 -5.41
C LEU A 106 7.17 0.49 -5.27
N LYS A 107 8.26 -0.26 -5.05
CA LYS A 107 8.27 -1.72 -5.17
C LYS A 107 8.47 -2.44 -3.84
N ASP A 108 9.03 -1.77 -2.83
CA ASP A 108 9.39 -2.42 -1.57
C ASP A 108 8.17 -2.57 -0.65
N TYR A 109 7.50 -3.70 -0.78
CA TYR A 109 6.33 -4.02 0.04
C TYR A 109 6.66 -4.29 1.52
N ASN A 110 7.94 -4.49 1.90
CA ASN A 110 8.34 -4.51 3.31
C ASN A 110 8.39 -3.09 3.90
N ALA A 111 8.61 -2.08 3.06
CA ALA A 111 8.60 -0.68 3.46
C ALA A 111 7.19 -0.07 3.43
N GLN A 112 6.28 -0.67 2.67
CA GLN A 112 4.94 -0.14 2.42
C GLN A 112 3.94 -0.60 3.48
N THR A 113 3.05 0.32 3.84
CA THR A 113 1.84 0.03 4.62
C THR A 113 0.64 0.55 3.86
N TYR A 114 -0.36 -0.30 3.66
CA TYR A 114 -1.62 0.01 3.00
C TYR A 114 -2.67 0.35 4.05
N TRP A 115 -3.40 1.41 3.85
CA TRP A 115 -4.33 1.98 4.81
C TRP A 115 -5.73 2.13 4.25
N ALA A 116 -6.73 1.81 5.07
CA ALA A 116 -8.10 2.26 4.88
C ALA A 116 -8.35 3.40 5.86
N SER A 117 -8.45 4.62 5.35
CA SER A 117 -8.66 5.85 6.10
C SER A 117 -10.14 6.21 6.13
N LEU A 118 -10.75 6.18 7.31
CA LEU A 118 -12.17 6.38 7.55
C LEU A 118 -12.43 7.82 8.00
N ASN A 119 -13.23 8.57 7.25
CA ASN A 119 -13.65 9.91 7.63
C ASN A 119 -14.79 9.84 8.66
N VAL A 120 -14.43 9.84 9.94
CA VAL A 120 -15.35 9.70 11.07
C VAL A 120 -16.44 10.79 11.03
N HIS A 121 -16.08 12.03 10.69
CA HIS A 121 -17.02 13.15 10.60
C HIS A 121 -18.20 12.85 9.67
N SER A 122 -17.97 12.14 8.55
CA SER A 122 -18.99 11.83 7.55
C SER A 122 -20.01 10.77 8.00
N PHE A 123 -19.72 10.05 9.09
CA PHE A 123 -20.62 9.04 9.68
C PHE A 123 -21.36 9.56 10.91
N LEU A 124 -20.93 10.67 11.48
CA LEU A 124 -21.56 11.27 12.65
C LEU A 124 -22.73 12.17 12.25
N GLN A 125 -23.61 12.45 13.20
CA GLN A 125 -24.76 13.35 12.99
C GLN A 125 -24.30 14.77 12.62
N LYS A 126 -25.13 15.50 11.88
CA LYS A 126 -24.88 16.90 11.54
C LYS A 126 -24.70 17.74 12.82
N GLY A 127 -23.68 18.60 12.83
CA GLY A 127 -23.34 19.42 13.98
C GLY A 127 -22.39 18.77 14.99
N ASN A 128 -21.86 17.58 14.71
CA ASN A 128 -20.79 16.98 15.51
C ASN A 128 -19.54 17.88 15.55
N LYS A 129 -18.74 17.74 16.61
CA LYS A 129 -17.51 18.54 16.83
C LYS A 129 -16.24 17.85 16.31
N TRP A 130 -16.35 16.65 15.69
CA TRP A 130 -15.20 15.97 15.13
C TRP A 130 -14.66 16.75 13.93
N PRO A 131 -13.35 17.04 13.84
CA PRO A 131 -12.78 17.75 12.71
C PRO A 131 -13.01 16.97 11.40
N ALA A 132 -13.52 17.65 10.37
CA ALA A 132 -13.82 17.00 9.09
C ALA A 132 -12.59 16.40 8.38
N TRP A 133 -11.40 16.93 8.67
CA TRP A 133 -10.13 16.51 8.11
C TRP A 133 -9.42 15.40 8.92
N LEU A 134 -9.90 15.07 10.12
CA LEU A 134 -9.28 14.09 11.00
C LEU A 134 -9.97 12.72 10.81
N ASN A 135 -9.22 11.76 10.34
CA ASN A 135 -9.64 10.40 10.10
C ASN A 135 -9.04 9.43 11.10
N ILE A 136 -9.68 8.27 11.24
CA ILE A 136 -9.09 7.07 11.83
C ILE A 136 -8.71 6.15 10.68
N ALA A 137 -7.51 5.60 10.70
CA ALA A 137 -7.02 4.70 9.69
C ALA A 137 -6.66 3.34 10.28
N VAL A 138 -7.02 2.26 9.58
CA VAL A 138 -6.51 0.92 9.82
C VAL A 138 -5.53 0.57 8.72
N GLY A 139 -4.39 -0.02 9.10
CA GLY A 139 -3.30 -0.31 8.18
C GLY A 139 -2.88 -1.77 8.21
N TYR A 140 -2.32 -2.20 7.10
CA TYR A 140 -1.72 -3.51 6.93
C TYR A 140 -0.35 -3.37 6.28
N GLY A 141 0.65 -4.00 6.88
CA GLY A 141 2.02 -4.11 6.39
C GLY A 141 2.56 -5.52 6.58
N ALA A 142 3.74 -5.74 6.05
CA ALA A 142 4.48 -6.99 6.22
C ALA A 142 5.97 -6.67 6.28
N GLU A 143 6.74 -7.52 6.93
CA GLU A 143 8.18 -7.33 7.07
C GLU A 143 8.93 -8.65 6.90
N ASN A 144 10.17 -8.54 6.42
CA ASN A 144 11.04 -9.67 6.07
C ASN A 144 10.43 -10.62 5.04
N MET A 145 9.70 -10.08 4.06
CA MET A 145 9.16 -10.85 2.95
C MET A 145 10.11 -10.74 1.74
N PHE A 146 10.87 -11.81 1.44
CA PHE A 146 11.83 -11.87 0.33
C PHE A 146 11.53 -12.99 -0.67
N GLY A 147 10.44 -13.68 -0.47
CA GLY A 147 9.92 -14.72 -1.35
C GLY A 147 8.43 -14.96 -1.08
N GLY A 148 7.73 -15.69 -1.94
CA GLY A 148 6.29 -15.87 -1.86
C GLY A 148 5.84 -16.56 -0.56
N PHE A 149 6.26 -17.79 -0.33
CA PHE A 149 5.85 -18.58 0.83
C PHE A 149 6.91 -18.63 1.94
N GLU A 150 8.18 -18.60 1.56
CA GLU A 150 9.35 -18.61 2.45
C GLU A 150 10.43 -17.67 1.89
N ASN A 151 11.43 -17.31 2.71
CA ASN A 151 12.56 -16.49 2.29
C ASN A 151 13.61 -17.34 1.58
N ARG A 152 13.21 -17.97 0.49
CA ARG A 152 14.04 -18.76 -0.40
C ARG A 152 14.08 -18.10 -1.77
N TRP A 153 15.28 -18.06 -2.38
CA TRP A 153 15.47 -17.54 -3.73
C TRP A 153 16.60 -18.25 -4.44
N SER A 154 16.61 -18.15 -5.76
CA SER A 154 17.73 -18.61 -6.59
C SER A 154 18.44 -17.42 -7.22
N GLU A 155 19.75 -17.41 -7.19
CA GLU A 155 20.63 -16.41 -7.76
C GLU A 155 21.80 -17.12 -8.43
N GLU A 156 22.02 -16.83 -9.74
CA GLU A 156 23.06 -17.47 -10.55
C GLU A 156 23.06 -19.01 -10.48
N GLY A 157 21.88 -19.61 -10.37
CA GLY A 157 21.72 -21.06 -10.27
C GLY A 157 21.99 -21.64 -8.88
N GLN A 158 22.26 -20.82 -7.88
CA GLN A 158 22.47 -21.19 -6.49
C GLN A 158 21.23 -20.87 -5.65
N ASN A 159 20.87 -21.76 -4.73
CA ASN A 159 19.73 -21.55 -3.85
C ASN A 159 20.16 -21.02 -2.49
N PHE A 160 19.45 -20.01 -2.02
CA PHE A 160 19.66 -19.36 -0.73
C PHE A 160 18.38 -19.42 0.10
N ILE A 161 18.56 -19.62 1.42
CA ILE A 161 17.48 -19.55 2.41
C ILE A 161 17.91 -18.59 3.50
N ALA A 162 17.10 -17.58 3.77
CA ALA A 162 17.26 -16.78 4.99
C ALA A 162 16.58 -17.48 6.16
N ASP A 163 17.33 -17.64 7.25
CA ASP A 163 16.86 -18.30 8.47
C ASP A 163 15.65 -17.53 9.05
N ASN A 164 14.52 -18.20 9.20
CA ASN A 164 13.29 -17.61 9.72
C ASN A 164 13.37 -17.31 11.24
N VAL A 165 14.34 -17.84 11.95
CA VAL A 165 14.58 -17.49 13.36
C VAL A 165 15.29 -16.13 13.45
N ILE A 166 16.25 -15.87 12.55
CA ILE A 166 17.01 -14.62 12.49
C ILE A 166 16.21 -13.52 11.78
N TYR A 167 15.54 -13.89 10.68
CA TYR A 167 14.76 -12.99 9.84
C TYR A 167 13.31 -13.46 9.75
N PRO A 168 12.56 -13.42 10.86
CA PRO A 168 11.19 -13.92 10.89
C PRO A 168 10.28 -13.08 10.00
N ARG A 169 9.48 -13.76 9.20
CA ARG A 169 8.43 -13.13 8.39
C ARG A 169 7.24 -12.84 9.28
N TYR A 170 6.75 -11.61 9.27
CA TYR A 170 5.56 -11.26 10.02
C TYR A 170 4.70 -10.21 9.32
N ARG A 171 3.46 -10.14 9.75
CA ARG A 171 2.47 -9.18 9.27
C ARG A 171 2.16 -8.20 10.38
N GLN A 172 1.89 -6.95 9.97
CA GLN A 172 1.66 -5.83 10.86
C GLN A 172 0.27 -5.27 10.59
N PHE A 173 -0.48 -5.07 11.66
CA PHE A 173 -1.79 -4.44 11.65
C PHE A 173 -1.71 -3.16 12.45
N TYR A 174 -2.23 -2.08 11.89
CA TYR A 174 -2.15 -0.76 12.48
C TYR A 174 -3.52 -0.17 12.72
N ILE A 175 -3.64 0.61 13.79
CA ILE A 175 -4.70 1.58 13.97
C ILE A 175 -4.07 2.93 14.31
N GLY A 176 -4.47 3.99 13.66
CA GLY A 176 -3.85 5.30 13.85
C GLY A 176 -4.70 6.45 13.34
N LEU A 177 -4.16 7.64 13.50
CA LEU A 177 -4.77 8.85 12.96
C LEU A 177 -4.28 9.09 11.52
N ASP A 178 -5.12 9.78 10.75
CA ASP A 178 -4.78 10.23 9.40
C ASP A 178 -5.44 11.58 9.10
N VAL A 179 -4.92 12.27 8.09
CA VAL A 179 -5.41 13.57 7.64
C VAL A 179 -6.03 13.44 6.25
N ASP A 180 -7.32 13.80 6.14
CA ASP A 180 -8.01 13.93 4.87
C ASP A 180 -7.79 15.34 4.29
N LEU A 181 -6.75 15.47 3.47
CA LEU A 181 -6.32 16.75 2.94
C LEU A 181 -7.42 17.51 2.15
N PRO A 182 -8.22 16.89 1.27
CA PRO A 182 -9.36 17.52 0.60
C PRO A 182 -10.39 18.12 1.55
N LYS A 183 -10.58 17.55 2.74
CA LYS A 183 -11.54 18.05 3.75
C LYS A 183 -11.06 19.30 4.47
N ILE A 184 -9.79 19.70 4.34
CA ILE A 184 -9.25 20.99 4.83
C ILE A 184 -9.85 22.15 4.02
N LYS A 185 -10.29 21.92 2.78
CA LYS A 185 -10.95 22.89 1.87
C LYS A 185 -10.14 24.16 1.65
N PRO A 186 -8.92 24.08 1.10
CA PRO A 186 -8.12 25.25 0.82
C PRO A 186 -8.85 26.18 -0.16
N LYS A 187 -8.71 27.50 0.02
CA LYS A 187 -9.36 28.50 -0.86
C LYS A 187 -8.72 28.54 -2.25
N ASN A 188 -7.43 28.26 -2.35
CA ASN A 188 -6.70 28.27 -3.61
C ASN A 188 -7.01 27.00 -4.43
N PRO A 189 -7.50 27.12 -5.70
CA PRO A 189 -7.80 25.96 -6.55
C PRO A 189 -6.59 25.06 -6.81
N PHE A 190 -5.39 25.62 -6.94
CA PHE A 190 -4.16 24.87 -7.13
C PHE A 190 -3.85 23.98 -5.91
N LEU A 191 -3.95 24.54 -4.70
CA LEU A 191 -3.77 23.78 -3.46
C LEU A 191 -4.85 22.69 -3.31
N LYS A 192 -6.08 22.94 -3.75
CA LYS A 192 -7.14 21.94 -3.76
C LYS A 192 -6.77 20.73 -4.63
N THR A 193 -6.21 20.99 -5.82
CA THR A 193 -5.75 19.92 -6.72
C THR A 193 -4.57 19.17 -6.11
N ILE A 194 -3.56 19.86 -5.59
CA ILE A 194 -2.41 19.25 -4.93
C ILE A 194 -2.87 18.37 -3.75
N PHE A 195 -3.73 18.87 -2.87
CA PHE A 195 -4.25 18.10 -1.74
C PHE A 195 -5.01 16.84 -2.18
N SER A 196 -5.76 16.92 -3.29
CA SER A 196 -6.45 15.74 -3.84
C SER A 196 -5.48 14.70 -4.38
N ILE A 197 -4.39 15.11 -5.03
CA ILE A 197 -3.37 14.21 -5.56
C ILE A 197 -2.58 13.55 -4.44
N ILE A 198 -2.04 14.34 -3.50
CA ILE A 198 -1.18 13.81 -2.44
C ILE A 198 -1.96 13.07 -1.34
N ASN A 199 -3.30 13.14 -1.35
CA ASN A 199 -4.15 12.42 -0.39
C ASN A 199 -4.10 10.89 -0.55
N ILE A 200 -3.49 10.39 -1.62
CA ILE A 200 -3.19 8.95 -1.76
C ILE A 200 -2.16 8.49 -0.73
N PHE A 201 -1.32 9.40 -0.25
CA PHE A 201 -0.35 9.10 0.80
C PHE A 201 -0.94 9.39 2.18
N LYS A 202 -0.73 8.44 3.09
CA LYS A 202 -1.06 8.67 4.49
C LYS A 202 -0.09 9.70 5.08
N ILE A 203 -0.64 10.71 5.71
CA ILE A 203 0.17 11.69 6.45
C ILE A 203 0.70 11.02 7.71
N PRO A 204 2.02 11.10 7.99
CA PRO A 204 2.61 10.53 9.19
C PRO A 204 1.92 11.05 10.46
N ALA A 205 1.42 10.14 11.27
CA ALA A 205 0.66 10.43 12.48
C ALA A 205 0.79 9.27 13.48
N PRO A 206 0.43 9.46 14.76
CA PRO A 206 0.49 8.40 15.76
C PRO A 206 -0.31 7.17 15.35
N ALA A 207 0.30 5.99 15.53
CA ALA A 207 -0.33 4.71 15.25
C ALA A 207 0.14 3.62 16.24
N LEU A 208 -0.75 2.69 16.53
CA LEU A 208 -0.50 1.48 17.28
C LEU A 208 -0.37 0.31 16.28
N GLU A 209 0.70 -0.43 16.38
CA GLU A 209 0.95 -1.66 15.63
C GLU A 209 0.68 -2.86 16.53
N ILE A 210 0.05 -3.89 15.96
CA ILE A 210 -0.01 -5.25 16.51
C ILE A 210 0.49 -6.17 15.41
N ASN A 211 1.48 -7.00 15.69
CA ASN A 211 2.04 -7.89 14.68
C ASN A 211 1.85 -9.37 15.01
N THR A 212 2.07 -10.23 14.01
CA THR A 212 1.86 -11.68 14.15
C THR A 212 2.90 -12.37 15.04
N GLN A 213 3.92 -11.66 15.52
CA GLN A 213 4.85 -12.13 16.55
C GLN A 213 4.32 -11.89 17.98
N GLY A 214 3.16 -11.24 18.11
CA GLY A 214 2.55 -10.89 19.40
C GLY A 214 3.06 -9.57 19.99
N ASN A 215 3.85 -8.79 19.27
CA ASN A 215 4.33 -7.51 19.75
C ASN A 215 3.28 -6.42 19.52
N VAL A 216 3.22 -5.48 20.47
CA VAL A 216 2.44 -4.24 20.38
C VAL A 216 3.42 -3.08 20.41
N VAL A 217 3.44 -2.25 19.36
CA VAL A 217 4.41 -1.16 19.21
C VAL A 217 3.67 0.16 18.95
N PHE A 218 4.02 1.19 19.70
CA PHE A 218 3.54 2.53 19.44
C PHE A 218 4.51 3.30 18.54
N HIS A 219 4.00 3.81 17.46
CA HIS A 219 4.72 4.68 16.52
C HIS A 219 4.22 6.11 16.68
N LEU A 220 5.13 7.04 16.91
CA LEU A 220 4.78 8.47 16.96
C LEU A 220 4.40 8.99 15.56
N LEU A 221 5.09 8.50 14.54
CA LEU A 221 4.89 8.84 13.13
C LEU A 221 4.94 7.55 12.29
N ARG A 222 3.78 7.15 11.77
CA ARG A 222 3.68 5.97 10.87
C ARG A 222 2.85 6.31 9.66
#